data_53b6f6cce0a2b139cae4f1f50807d475
#
_entry.id   53b6f6cce0a2b139cae4f1f50807d475
#
_cell.length_a   1.000
_cell.length_b   1.000
_cell.length_c   1.000
_cell.angle_alpha   90.00
_cell.angle_beta   90.00
_cell.angle_gamma   90.00
#
_symmetry.space_group_name_H-M   'P 1'
#
loop_
_entity.id
_entity.type
_entity.pdbx_description
1 polymer ?
#
loop_
_entity_poly.entity_id
_entity_poly.type
_entity_poly.pdbx_seq_one_letter_code
_entity_poly.pdbx_strand_id
1 'polypeptide(L)'
;MDRRRFLVRVALGVLGLGVGAGAVAAGDVVAGGLRPAPHPRGVGAPRPHPHPVPAATGLPAYFPAPTLTKVALPGASLYRLPGPGNLLALTVDDGASSEVVAAYTELSRRTGMRLTFFVTAKYRSWADNAAAMRPLLESGQLQVGNHTVSHPDLTKLPTAGIQAELRGCGDFINASYGMDAAPYFRPPYGYLDDHVRAAAREIGYTQPVMWYGSLSDSGRITEAQVVQFAQTWFLAQHIVIGHANFDPVTHVFDQLLQLIRDRALQPVTLDDVFRR
;
A
#
# COMPACT_ATOMS: atom_id res chain seq x y z
N MET A 1 -14.85 -23.93 -4.35
CA MET A 1 -13.44 -23.78 -4.01
C MET A 1 -13.33 -22.83 -2.82
N ASP A 2 -12.81 -23.30 -1.72
CA ASP A 2 -12.78 -22.59 -0.43
C ASP A 2 -11.78 -21.42 -0.53
N ARG A 3 -12.28 -20.18 -0.33
CA ARG A 3 -11.51 -18.93 -0.46
C ARG A 3 -10.35 -18.82 0.54
N ARG A 4 -10.43 -19.53 1.67
CA ARG A 4 -9.36 -19.59 2.69
C ARG A 4 -8.10 -20.31 2.18
N ARG A 5 -8.25 -21.27 1.28
CA ARG A 5 -7.11 -22.05 0.73
C ARG A 5 -6.33 -21.29 -0.35
N PHE A 6 -6.93 -20.26 -0.97
CA PHE A 6 -6.28 -19.49 -2.03
C PHE A 6 -5.24 -18.49 -1.46
N LEU A 7 -5.57 -17.81 -0.34
CA LEU A 7 -4.64 -16.86 0.31
C LEU A 7 -3.39 -17.55 0.88
N VAL A 8 -3.52 -18.77 1.41
CA VAL A 8 -2.38 -19.56 1.92
C VAL A 8 -1.45 -20.06 0.80
N ARG A 9 -1.97 -20.32 -0.40
CA ARG A 9 -1.13 -20.81 -1.52
C ARG A 9 -0.26 -19.76 -2.19
N VAL A 10 -0.64 -18.49 -2.13
CA VAL A 10 0.20 -17.40 -2.68
C VAL A 10 1.39 -17.07 -1.75
N ALA A 11 1.25 -17.30 -0.44
CA ALA A 11 2.34 -17.08 0.52
C ALA A 11 3.38 -18.22 0.56
N LEU A 12 3.05 -19.43 0.08
CA LEU A 12 3.91 -20.62 0.14
C LEU A 12 4.74 -20.89 -1.13
N GLY A 13 4.59 -20.09 -2.16
CA GLY A 13 5.28 -20.28 -3.44
C GLY A 13 6.74 -19.80 -3.53
N VAL A 14 7.34 -19.30 -2.44
CA VAL A 14 8.71 -18.72 -2.46
C VAL A 14 9.73 -19.48 -1.60
N LEU A 15 9.34 -20.57 -0.93
CA LEU A 15 10.29 -21.38 -0.13
C LEU A 15 10.42 -22.79 -0.71
N GLY A 16 11.38 -22.95 -1.58
CA GLY A 16 11.83 -24.27 -2.03
C GLY A 16 13.05 -24.24 -2.91
N LEU A 17 14.23 -24.34 -2.31
CA LEU A 17 15.38 -25.14 -2.76
C LEU A 17 16.61 -24.82 -1.88
N GLY A 18 17.08 -25.83 -1.16
CA GLY A 18 18.37 -25.79 -0.48
C GLY A 18 18.47 -26.83 0.65
N VAL A 19 18.64 -28.10 0.28
CA VAL A 19 18.96 -29.19 1.21
C VAL A 19 20.43 -29.14 1.58
N GLY A 20 20.75 -29.23 2.88
CA GLY A 20 22.09 -29.43 3.38
C GLY A 20 22.08 -29.77 4.87
N ALA A 21 22.15 -31.07 5.18
CA ALA A 21 22.18 -31.60 6.54
C ALA A 21 23.55 -31.36 7.20
N GLY A 22 23.53 -31.14 8.52
CA GLY A 22 24.73 -31.12 9.36
C GLY A 22 24.41 -30.79 10.82
N ALA A 23 24.15 -31.82 11.61
CA ALA A 23 24.07 -31.75 13.07
C ALA A 23 25.45 -31.87 13.66
N VAL A 24 25.89 -31.01 14.57
CA VAL A 24 26.85 -31.30 15.62
C VAL A 24 26.63 -30.44 16.88
N ALA A 25 26.93 -31.06 17.98
CA ALA A 25 26.60 -30.85 19.37
C ALA A 25 27.04 -29.54 20.04
N ALA A 26 26.40 -29.32 21.18
CA ALA A 26 26.66 -28.31 22.20
C ALA A 26 28.09 -28.38 22.80
N GLY A 27 28.63 -27.21 23.13
CA GLY A 27 29.83 -27.05 23.94
C GLY A 27 29.91 -25.65 24.50
N ASP A 28 29.77 -25.53 25.81
CA ASP A 28 30.01 -24.33 26.61
C ASP A 28 31.45 -23.84 26.49
N VAL A 29 31.68 -22.55 26.24
CA VAL A 29 32.96 -21.88 26.59
C VAL A 29 32.71 -20.43 27.01
N VAL A 30 33.21 -20.16 28.17
CA VAL A 30 33.34 -19.04 29.08
C VAL A 30 33.70 -17.68 28.42
N ALA A 31 33.16 -16.65 29.04
CA ALA A 31 33.37 -15.23 28.79
C ALA A 31 34.86 -14.80 28.83
N GLY A 32 35.25 -14.08 27.81
CA GLY A 32 36.47 -13.29 27.77
C GLY A 32 36.22 -11.97 27.10
N GLY A 33 36.23 -10.88 27.89
CA GLY A 33 35.97 -9.53 27.41
C GLY A 33 37.09 -9.02 26.51
N LEU A 34 36.76 -8.54 25.31
CA LEU A 34 37.58 -7.73 24.46
C LEU A 34 36.92 -6.36 24.26
N ARG A 35 37.62 -5.29 24.68
CA ARG A 35 37.23 -3.91 24.43
C ARG A 35 37.27 -3.63 22.91
N PRO A 36 36.29 -2.96 22.35
CA PRO A 36 36.40 -2.54 20.95
C PRO A 36 37.39 -1.38 20.83
N ALA A 37 38.25 -1.48 19.80
CA ALA A 37 39.19 -0.44 19.41
C ALA A 37 38.48 0.79 18.85
N PRO A 38 39.02 2.02 18.97
CA PRO A 38 38.36 3.23 18.45
C PRO A 38 38.38 3.24 16.92
N HIS A 39 37.24 3.45 16.32
CA HIS A 39 37.07 3.61 14.88
C HIS A 39 37.75 4.90 14.40
N PRO A 40 38.55 4.88 13.31
CA PRO A 40 39.08 6.10 12.69
C PRO A 40 37.88 6.90 12.12
N ARG A 41 37.92 8.22 12.37
CA ARG A 41 36.95 9.17 11.77
C ARG A 41 37.14 9.14 10.25
N GLY A 42 36.24 8.45 9.57
CA GLY A 42 36.13 8.45 8.11
C GLY A 42 35.75 9.82 7.60
N VAL A 43 36.53 10.34 6.68
CA VAL A 43 36.22 11.50 5.84
C VAL A 43 34.91 11.19 5.12
N GLY A 44 33.93 12.09 5.26
CA GLY A 44 32.61 11.90 4.71
C GLY A 44 32.60 11.59 3.21
N ALA A 45 32.00 10.48 2.84
CA ALA A 45 31.75 10.17 1.45
C ALA A 45 30.91 11.29 0.80
N PRO A 46 31.20 11.72 -0.42
CA PRO A 46 30.40 12.72 -1.12
C PRO A 46 28.96 12.19 -1.25
N ARG A 47 27.98 13.04 -0.90
CA ARG A 47 26.56 12.73 -1.11
C ARG A 47 26.36 12.44 -2.60
N PRO A 48 25.68 11.33 -2.96
CA PRO A 48 25.33 11.10 -4.35
C PRO A 48 24.45 12.27 -4.82
N HIS A 49 24.92 12.96 -5.86
CA HIS A 49 24.11 13.95 -6.55
C HIS A 49 22.88 13.24 -7.12
N PRO A 50 21.66 13.85 -7.06
CA PRO A 50 20.52 13.28 -7.73
C PRO A 50 20.86 13.16 -9.22
N HIS A 51 20.83 11.93 -9.74
CA HIS A 51 20.97 11.70 -11.16
C HIS A 51 19.85 12.45 -11.89
N PRO A 52 20.12 13.23 -12.92
CA PRO A 52 19.08 13.85 -13.71
C PRO A 52 18.22 12.73 -14.31
N VAL A 53 16.95 12.70 -13.94
CA VAL A 53 15.94 11.85 -14.58
C VAL A 53 15.96 12.24 -16.06
N PRO A 54 16.17 11.30 -17.00
CA PRO A 54 16.08 11.62 -18.43
C PRO A 54 14.74 12.30 -18.70
N ALA A 55 14.77 13.47 -19.33
CA ALA A 55 13.55 14.13 -19.77
C ALA A 55 12.85 13.18 -20.74
N ALA A 56 11.72 12.63 -20.32
CA ALA A 56 10.87 11.80 -21.16
C ALA A 56 10.40 12.65 -22.33
N THR A 57 10.92 12.37 -23.51
CA THR A 57 10.46 12.94 -24.76
C THR A 57 9.10 12.34 -25.10
N GLY A 58 8.05 13.00 -24.65
CA GLY A 58 6.66 12.64 -24.81
C GLY A 58 5.96 12.68 -23.44
N LEU A 59 5.10 13.68 -23.22
CA LEU A 59 4.26 13.70 -22.03
C LEU A 59 3.43 12.41 -22.03
N PRO A 60 3.49 11.60 -20.96
CA PRO A 60 2.60 10.45 -20.86
C PRO A 60 1.16 10.97 -20.95
N ALA A 61 0.32 10.30 -21.74
CA ALA A 61 -1.07 10.68 -21.85
C ALA A 61 -1.69 10.74 -20.44
N TYR A 62 -2.25 11.91 -20.09
CA TYR A 62 -2.89 12.13 -18.80
C TYR A 62 -4.13 11.25 -18.68
N PHE A 63 -4.34 10.61 -17.53
CA PHE A 63 -5.58 9.87 -17.24
C PHE A 63 -6.65 10.88 -16.83
N PRO A 64 -7.71 11.08 -17.62
CA PRO A 64 -8.78 12.01 -17.24
C PRO A 64 -9.54 11.46 -16.03
N ALA A 65 -10.13 12.37 -15.27
CA ALA A 65 -11.04 11.96 -14.21
C ALA A 65 -12.22 11.17 -14.82
N PRO A 66 -12.59 10.01 -14.24
CA PRO A 66 -13.67 9.22 -14.78
C PRO A 66 -15.02 9.90 -14.53
N THR A 67 -15.93 9.77 -15.47
CA THR A 67 -17.34 10.17 -15.28
C THR A 67 -18.16 8.92 -15.02
N LEU A 68 -18.42 8.62 -13.73
CA LEU A 68 -19.09 7.39 -13.29
C LEU A 68 -20.36 7.70 -12.51
N THR A 69 -21.38 6.86 -12.69
CA THR A 69 -22.51 6.81 -11.76
C THR A 69 -22.10 6.00 -10.55
N LYS A 70 -21.93 6.66 -9.40
CA LYS A 70 -21.52 6.00 -8.17
C LYS A 70 -22.61 5.06 -7.65
N VAL A 71 -22.16 3.88 -7.20
CA VAL A 71 -23.03 2.87 -6.58
C VAL A 71 -22.95 2.90 -5.06
N ALA A 72 -23.93 2.30 -4.37
CA ALA A 72 -23.89 2.16 -2.93
C ALA A 72 -22.75 1.20 -2.50
N LEU A 73 -22.18 1.44 -1.33
CA LEU A 73 -21.26 0.51 -0.69
C LEU A 73 -21.95 -0.81 -0.34
N PRO A 74 -21.34 -1.97 -0.61
CA PRO A 74 -22.00 -3.27 -0.42
C PRO A 74 -22.09 -3.72 1.04
N GLY A 75 -21.38 -3.06 1.98
CA GLY A 75 -21.28 -3.46 3.38
C GLY A 75 -20.50 -4.75 3.63
N ALA A 76 -20.30 -5.57 2.59
CA ALA A 76 -19.37 -6.72 2.60
C ALA A 76 -17.95 -6.26 2.24
N SER A 77 -16.94 -7.11 2.50
CA SER A 77 -15.56 -6.79 2.10
C SER A 77 -15.44 -6.57 0.60
N LEU A 78 -14.80 -5.47 0.21
CA LEU A 78 -14.47 -5.17 -1.17
C LEU A 78 -13.19 -5.93 -1.58
N TYR A 79 -13.32 -6.75 -2.61
CA TYR A 79 -12.17 -7.40 -3.26
C TYR A 79 -12.02 -6.92 -4.71
N ARG A 80 -13.12 -6.48 -5.32
CA ARG A 80 -13.22 -6.04 -6.71
C ARG A 80 -14.15 -4.84 -6.82
N LEU A 81 -14.00 -4.10 -7.90
CA LEU A 81 -14.96 -3.08 -8.29
C LEU A 81 -16.22 -3.72 -8.88
N PRO A 82 -17.38 -3.09 -8.72
CA PRO A 82 -18.68 -3.65 -9.18
C PRO A 82 -18.85 -3.53 -10.68
N GLY A 83 -19.72 -4.38 -11.21
CA GLY A 83 -20.18 -4.33 -12.60
C GLY A 83 -19.13 -4.72 -13.65
N PRO A 84 -19.52 -4.71 -14.93
CA PRO A 84 -18.58 -4.83 -16.04
C PRO A 84 -17.87 -3.50 -16.31
N GLY A 85 -16.72 -3.54 -16.97
CA GLY A 85 -16.00 -2.34 -17.37
C GLY A 85 -14.49 -2.54 -17.39
N ASN A 86 -13.75 -1.44 -17.38
CA ASN A 86 -12.30 -1.39 -17.46
C ASN A 86 -11.64 -0.66 -16.28
N LEU A 87 -12.32 -0.53 -15.16
CA LEU A 87 -11.80 0.19 -13.99
C LEU A 87 -10.67 -0.59 -13.32
N LEU A 88 -9.69 0.14 -12.79
CA LEU A 88 -8.61 -0.40 -11.97
C LEU A 88 -8.44 0.47 -10.72
N ALA A 89 -8.61 -0.09 -9.54
CA ALA A 89 -8.25 0.58 -8.29
C ALA A 89 -6.87 0.10 -7.81
N LEU A 90 -5.83 0.88 -8.05
CA LEU A 90 -4.55 0.67 -7.39
C LEU A 90 -4.63 1.31 -6.01
N THR A 91 -4.45 0.48 -4.99
CA THR A 91 -4.46 0.88 -3.59
C THR A 91 -3.09 0.65 -2.99
N VAL A 92 -2.59 1.59 -2.18
CA VAL A 92 -1.22 1.57 -1.67
C VAL A 92 -1.22 1.70 -0.15
N ASP A 93 -0.65 0.71 0.52
CA ASP A 93 -0.69 0.58 1.97
C ASP A 93 0.59 1.08 2.65
N ASP A 94 0.53 1.21 3.96
CA ASP A 94 1.60 1.44 4.94
C ASP A 94 2.19 2.86 4.93
N GLY A 95 3.19 3.11 4.08
CA GLY A 95 3.91 4.37 4.03
C GLY A 95 5.24 4.38 4.79
N ALA A 96 5.95 3.26 4.86
CA ALA A 96 7.21 3.19 5.60
C ALA A 96 8.34 4.05 4.99
N SER A 97 8.26 4.36 3.68
CA SER A 97 9.23 5.24 3.00
C SER A 97 8.60 6.55 2.57
N SER A 98 9.20 7.67 3.02
CA SER A 98 8.78 9.01 2.63
C SER A 98 9.03 9.28 1.14
N GLU A 99 10.11 8.74 0.60
CA GLU A 99 10.48 8.85 -0.80
C GLU A 99 9.47 8.13 -1.71
N VAL A 100 9.00 6.95 -1.29
CA VAL A 100 8.02 6.18 -2.06
C VAL A 100 6.64 6.86 -2.02
N VAL A 101 6.22 7.39 -0.86
CA VAL A 101 4.99 8.21 -0.77
C VAL A 101 5.07 9.44 -1.67
N ALA A 102 6.22 10.16 -1.64
CA ALA A 102 6.46 11.29 -2.52
C ALA A 102 6.39 10.89 -4.01
N ALA A 103 7.01 9.76 -4.37
CA ALA A 103 7.04 9.29 -5.75
C ALA A 103 5.64 8.91 -6.28
N TYR A 104 4.80 8.23 -5.49
CA TYR A 104 3.41 7.97 -5.84
C TYR A 104 2.57 9.26 -5.95
N THR A 105 2.80 10.22 -5.06
CA THR A 105 2.14 11.52 -5.11
C THR A 105 2.50 12.27 -6.39
N GLU A 106 3.79 12.31 -6.75
CA GLU A 106 4.28 12.93 -7.97
C GLU A 106 3.79 12.19 -9.24
N LEU A 107 3.76 10.85 -9.22
CA LEU A 107 3.15 10.05 -10.28
C LEU A 107 1.70 10.48 -10.52
N SER A 108 0.90 10.55 -9.47
CA SER A 108 -0.49 11.01 -9.54
C SER A 108 -0.57 12.41 -10.14
N ARG A 109 0.19 13.37 -9.60
CA ARG A 109 0.19 14.76 -10.05
C ARG A 109 0.53 14.92 -11.54
N ARG A 110 1.54 14.19 -12.02
CA ARG A 110 2.03 14.27 -13.41
C ARG A 110 1.13 13.62 -14.43
N THR A 111 0.49 12.53 -14.05
CA THR A 111 -0.16 11.62 -15.01
C THR A 111 -1.69 11.57 -14.89
N GLY A 112 -2.26 12.18 -13.85
CA GLY A 112 -3.67 12.01 -13.55
C GLY A 112 -4.01 10.62 -12.96
N MET A 113 -3.00 9.80 -12.65
CA MET A 113 -3.22 8.50 -12.02
C MET A 113 -3.98 8.67 -10.71
N ARG A 114 -5.08 7.95 -10.58
CA ARG A 114 -5.94 8.00 -9.39
C ARG A 114 -5.58 6.83 -8.47
N LEU A 115 -5.39 7.13 -7.18
CA LEU A 115 -4.88 6.19 -6.19
C LEU A 115 -5.68 6.29 -4.87
N THR A 116 -5.81 5.17 -4.16
CA THR A 116 -6.28 5.17 -2.78
C THR A 116 -5.15 4.71 -1.87
N PHE A 117 -4.72 5.57 -0.94
CA PHE A 117 -3.75 5.21 0.10
C PHE A 117 -4.48 4.69 1.34
N PHE A 118 -4.01 3.58 1.90
CA PHE A 118 -4.40 3.12 3.23
C PHE A 118 -3.28 3.45 4.22
N VAL A 119 -3.51 4.50 4.97
CA VAL A 119 -2.51 5.18 5.81
C VAL A 119 -2.28 4.42 7.11
N THR A 120 -1.04 4.03 7.40
CA THR A 120 -0.62 3.62 8.75
C THR A 120 -0.02 4.83 9.47
N ALA A 121 -0.73 5.34 10.48
CA ALA A 121 -0.48 6.67 11.05
C ALA A 121 0.89 6.82 11.76
N LYS A 122 1.52 5.72 12.20
CA LYS A 122 2.86 5.75 12.84
C LYS A 122 3.97 6.25 11.91
N TYR A 123 3.77 6.22 10.59
CA TYR A 123 4.80 6.62 9.65
C TYR A 123 4.76 8.12 9.36
N ARG A 124 5.87 8.79 9.61
CA ARG A 124 6.02 10.24 9.37
C ARG A 124 5.86 10.64 7.91
N SER A 125 6.14 9.72 7.00
CA SER A 125 6.05 9.93 5.56
C SER A 125 4.75 10.62 5.13
N TRP A 126 3.64 10.28 5.77
CA TRP A 126 2.35 10.85 5.49
C TRP A 126 2.26 12.33 5.85
N ALA A 127 2.79 12.73 7.02
CA ALA A 127 2.86 14.12 7.43
C ALA A 127 3.90 14.90 6.61
N ASP A 128 5.05 14.28 6.32
CA ASP A 128 6.14 14.92 5.55
C ASP A 128 5.71 15.25 4.11
N ASN A 129 4.80 14.46 3.53
CA ASN A 129 4.26 14.66 2.17
C ASN A 129 2.88 15.35 2.14
N ALA A 130 2.31 15.74 3.28
CA ALA A 130 0.95 16.27 3.35
C ALA A 130 0.70 17.47 2.45
N ALA A 131 1.66 18.40 2.37
CA ALA A 131 1.53 19.61 1.55
C ALA A 131 1.40 19.28 0.04
N ALA A 132 2.14 18.27 -0.44
CA ALA A 132 2.08 17.84 -1.84
C ALA A 132 0.82 17.02 -2.14
N MET A 133 0.34 16.25 -1.16
CA MET A 133 -0.85 15.39 -1.31
C MET A 133 -2.16 16.19 -1.25
N ARG A 134 -2.23 17.25 -0.44
CA ARG A 134 -3.47 17.97 -0.15
C ARG A 134 -4.24 18.44 -1.41
N PRO A 135 -3.64 19.11 -2.40
CA PRO A 135 -4.37 19.50 -3.61
C PRO A 135 -4.95 18.33 -4.40
N LEU A 136 -4.27 17.17 -4.37
CA LEU A 136 -4.72 15.95 -5.05
C LEU A 136 -5.84 15.24 -4.29
N LEU A 137 -5.83 15.33 -2.96
CA LEU A 137 -6.92 14.85 -2.11
C LEU A 137 -8.17 15.73 -2.28
N GLU A 138 -8.02 17.04 -2.27
CA GLU A 138 -9.12 18.01 -2.47
C GLU A 138 -9.77 17.84 -3.84
N SER A 139 -9.00 17.55 -4.89
CA SER A 139 -9.54 17.27 -6.24
C SER A 139 -10.12 15.86 -6.38
N GLY A 140 -9.98 14.99 -5.36
CA GLY A 140 -10.38 13.58 -5.39
C GLY A 140 -9.49 12.71 -6.26
N GLN A 141 -8.37 13.21 -6.79
CA GLN A 141 -7.41 12.42 -7.57
C GLN A 141 -6.67 11.41 -6.69
N LEU A 142 -6.37 11.78 -5.45
CA LEU A 142 -5.96 10.88 -4.39
C LEU A 142 -7.11 10.69 -3.39
N GLN A 143 -7.12 9.54 -2.74
CA GLN A 143 -8.00 9.22 -1.64
C GLN A 143 -7.19 8.61 -0.50
N VAL A 144 -7.60 8.87 0.76
CA VAL A 144 -7.03 8.22 1.93
C VAL A 144 -8.07 7.35 2.62
N GLY A 145 -7.65 6.17 3.06
CA GLY A 145 -8.37 5.23 3.90
C GLY A 145 -7.53 4.88 5.14
N ASN A 146 -8.14 4.18 6.08
CA ASN A 146 -7.56 3.86 7.37
C ASN A 146 -6.85 2.51 7.36
N HIS A 147 -5.55 2.48 7.74
CA HIS A 147 -4.77 1.24 7.91
C HIS A 147 -4.20 1.11 9.31
N THR A 148 -4.93 1.65 10.31
CA THR A 148 -4.59 1.67 11.74
C THR A 148 -3.44 2.62 12.11
N VAL A 149 -3.21 2.80 13.41
CA VAL A 149 -2.08 3.60 13.91
C VAL A 149 -0.78 2.82 13.78
N SER A 150 -0.72 1.60 14.34
CA SER A 150 0.52 0.87 14.58
C SER A 150 0.68 -0.39 13.76
N HIS A 151 -0.30 -0.72 12.90
CA HIS A 151 -0.34 -1.92 12.05
C HIS A 151 -0.37 -3.25 12.83
N PRO A 152 -1.24 -3.41 13.86
CA PRO A 152 -1.35 -4.64 14.61
C PRO A 152 -2.25 -5.68 13.90
N ASP A 153 -2.14 -6.94 14.30
CA ASP A 153 -3.17 -7.95 14.02
C ASP A 153 -4.43 -7.63 14.84
N LEU A 154 -5.43 -7.01 14.21
CA LEU A 154 -6.66 -6.57 14.86
C LEU A 154 -7.46 -7.72 15.48
N THR A 155 -7.34 -8.94 14.94
CA THR A 155 -8.07 -10.11 15.47
C THR A 155 -7.60 -10.55 16.86
N LYS A 156 -6.44 -10.03 17.30
CA LYS A 156 -5.88 -10.29 18.63
C LYS A 156 -6.16 -9.21 19.66
N LEU A 157 -6.81 -8.12 19.25
CA LEU A 157 -7.10 -6.99 20.12
C LEU A 157 -8.53 -7.08 20.66
N PRO A 158 -8.78 -6.59 21.89
CA PRO A 158 -10.15 -6.37 22.37
C PRO A 158 -10.82 -5.23 21.56
N THR A 159 -12.16 -5.17 21.59
CA THR A 159 -12.95 -4.13 20.90
C THR A 159 -12.39 -2.73 21.09
N ALA A 160 -12.09 -2.33 22.32
CA ALA A 160 -11.52 -1.02 22.64
C ALA A 160 -10.16 -0.78 21.97
N GLY A 161 -9.32 -1.82 21.85
CA GLY A 161 -8.03 -1.77 21.16
C GLY A 161 -8.19 -1.57 19.66
N ILE A 162 -9.10 -2.32 19.03
CA ILE A 162 -9.44 -2.17 17.60
C ILE A 162 -9.92 -0.73 17.34
N GLN A 163 -10.84 -0.24 18.17
CA GLN A 163 -11.39 1.11 18.02
C GLN A 163 -10.36 2.19 18.25
N ALA A 164 -9.43 2.02 19.20
CA ALA A 164 -8.34 2.96 19.44
C ALA A 164 -7.40 3.05 18.21
N GLU A 165 -7.03 1.93 17.62
CA GLU A 165 -6.21 1.86 16.40
C GLU A 165 -6.89 2.58 15.21
N LEU A 166 -8.18 2.34 15.02
CA LEU A 166 -8.91 2.98 13.91
C LEU A 166 -9.20 4.46 14.17
N ARG A 167 -9.62 4.85 15.38
CA ARG A 167 -9.86 6.27 15.72
C ARG A 167 -8.58 7.08 15.64
N GLY A 168 -7.49 6.60 16.24
CA GLY A 168 -6.21 7.32 16.22
C GLY A 168 -5.68 7.55 14.81
N CYS A 169 -5.86 6.58 13.89
CA CYS A 169 -5.51 6.77 12.49
C CYS A 169 -6.46 7.76 11.79
N GLY A 170 -7.77 7.70 12.06
CA GLY A 170 -8.73 8.68 11.54
C GLY A 170 -8.43 10.10 12.00
N ASP A 171 -8.11 10.28 13.28
CA ASP A 171 -7.71 11.56 13.86
C ASP A 171 -6.43 12.10 13.18
N PHE A 172 -5.44 11.24 12.93
CA PHE A 172 -4.22 11.60 12.21
C PHE A 172 -4.55 12.05 10.77
N ILE A 173 -5.39 11.32 10.03
CA ILE A 173 -5.79 11.66 8.67
C ILE A 173 -6.53 12.99 8.64
N ASN A 174 -7.44 13.21 9.57
CA ASN A 174 -8.18 14.48 9.68
C ASN A 174 -7.24 15.65 10.00
N ALA A 175 -6.36 15.50 10.99
CA ALA A 175 -5.41 16.54 11.37
C ALA A 175 -4.42 16.88 10.24
N SER A 176 -3.96 15.87 9.46
CA SER A 176 -2.98 16.06 8.39
C SER A 176 -3.57 16.62 7.11
N TYR A 177 -4.79 16.21 6.75
CA TYR A 177 -5.37 16.46 5.45
C TYR A 177 -6.74 17.17 5.48
N GLY A 178 -7.42 17.24 6.63
CA GLY A 178 -8.80 17.71 6.73
C GLY A 178 -9.81 16.72 6.13
N MET A 179 -9.44 15.46 5.98
CA MET A 179 -10.25 14.41 5.34
C MET A 179 -10.79 13.42 6.39
N ASP A 180 -11.95 12.83 6.07
CA ASP A 180 -12.48 11.69 6.81
C ASP A 180 -12.12 10.39 6.05
N ALA A 181 -11.47 9.45 6.72
CA ALA A 181 -11.15 8.14 6.16
C ALA A 181 -12.36 7.19 6.15
N ALA A 182 -13.33 7.39 7.05
CA ALA A 182 -14.53 6.57 7.07
C ALA A 182 -15.32 6.73 5.75
N PRO A 183 -15.95 5.67 5.28
CA PRO A 183 -16.16 4.37 5.93
C PRO A 183 -15.07 3.32 5.63
N TYR A 184 -14.00 3.68 4.91
CA TYR A 184 -13.03 2.73 4.40
C TYR A 184 -11.92 2.44 5.40
N PHE A 185 -11.70 1.16 5.67
CA PHE A 185 -10.51 0.70 6.36
C PHE A 185 -9.96 -0.57 5.71
N ARG A 186 -8.68 -0.78 5.86
CA ARG A 186 -8.03 -2.05 5.49
C ARG A 186 -7.38 -2.64 6.73
N PRO A 187 -7.80 -3.86 7.16
CA PRO A 187 -7.17 -4.49 8.31
C PRO A 187 -5.74 -4.93 7.95
N PRO A 188 -4.75 -4.68 8.83
CA PRO A 188 -3.39 -5.17 8.65
C PRO A 188 -3.34 -6.66 8.32
N TYR A 189 -2.43 -7.06 7.43
CA TYR A 189 -2.27 -8.45 6.94
C TYR A 189 -3.49 -9.04 6.24
N GLY A 190 -4.58 -8.28 6.06
CA GLY A 190 -5.86 -8.80 5.60
C GLY A 190 -6.58 -9.66 6.64
N TYR A 191 -6.22 -9.62 7.88
CA TYR A 191 -6.83 -10.39 8.97
C TYR A 191 -8.10 -9.72 9.46
N LEU A 192 -9.22 -10.36 9.16
CA LEU A 192 -10.56 -9.81 9.38
C LEU A 192 -11.52 -10.92 9.78
N ASP A 193 -12.09 -10.80 10.96
CA ASP A 193 -13.17 -11.64 11.48
C ASP A 193 -14.42 -10.80 11.82
N ASP A 194 -15.44 -11.45 12.33
CA ASP A 194 -16.70 -10.78 12.67
C ASP A 194 -16.56 -9.84 13.87
N HIS A 195 -15.61 -10.12 14.78
CA HIS A 195 -15.30 -9.26 15.91
C HIS A 195 -14.70 -7.93 15.44
N VAL A 196 -13.70 -7.98 14.56
CA VAL A 196 -13.08 -6.77 13.98
C VAL A 196 -14.11 -5.97 13.18
N ARG A 197 -14.99 -6.65 12.41
CA ARG A 197 -16.06 -5.99 11.65
C ARG A 197 -17.04 -5.24 12.57
N ALA A 198 -17.46 -5.88 13.65
CA ALA A 198 -18.39 -5.30 14.61
C ALA A 198 -17.77 -4.07 15.28
N ALA A 199 -16.55 -4.21 15.83
CA ALA A 199 -15.83 -3.14 16.49
C ALA A 199 -15.59 -1.92 15.58
N ALA A 200 -15.21 -2.16 14.33
CA ALA A 200 -15.00 -1.10 13.34
C ALA A 200 -16.32 -0.39 12.97
N ARG A 201 -17.38 -1.15 12.76
CA ARG A 201 -18.70 -0.61 12.39
C ARG A 201 -19.28 0.32 13.45
N GLU A 202 -19.12 0.01 14.73
CA GLU A 202 -19.59 0.84 15.85
C GLU A 202 -19.01 2.27 15.83
N ILE A 203 -17.88 2.47 15.15
CA ILE A 203 -17.21 3.77 15.04
C ILE A 203 -17.15 4.33 13.61
N GLY A 204 -18.04 3.84 12.73
CA GLY A 204 -18.22 4.37 11.37
C GLY A 204 -17.40 3.71 10.27
N TYR A 205 -16.46 2.82 10.60
CA TYR A 205 -15.71 2.07 9.58
C TYR A 205 -16.48 0.84 9.12
N THR A 206 -17.43 1.06 8.21
CA THR A 206 -18.39 0.04 7.75
C THR A 206 -17.93 -0.73 6.52
N GLN A 207 -16.87 -0.25 5.83
CA GLN A 207 -16.44 -0.82 4.56
C GLN A 207 -15.00 -1.33 4.62
N PRO A 208 -14.80 -2.60 4.96
CA PRO A 208 -13.47 -3.22 4.85
C PRO A 208 -13.08 -3.40 3.38
N VAL A 209 -11.87 -2.94 3.03
CA VAL A 209 -11.32 -3.02 1.68
C VAL A 209 -10.19 -4.03 1.65
N MET A 210 -10.40 -5.09 0.90
CA MET A 210 -9.40 -6.13 0.63
C MET A 210 -8.81 -5.90 -0.77
N TRP A 211 -8.28 -6.94 -1.37
CA TRP A 211 -7.72 -6.89 -2.73
C TRP A 211 -7.96 -8.21 -3.45
N TYR A 212 -7.93 -8.15 -4.76
CA TYR A 212 -7.99 -9.33 -5.61
C TYR A 212 -6.63 -9.67 -6.23
N GLY A 213 -5.78 -8.68 -6.43
CA GLY A 213 -4.43 -8.80 -6.93
C GLY A 213 -3.43 -8.03 -6.07
N SER A 214 -2.15 -8.37 -6.16
CA SER A 214 -1.08 -7.76 -5.37
C SER A 214 0.17 -7.53 -6.22
N LEU A 215 0.86 -6.40 -6.01
CA LEU A 215 2.21 -6.18 -6.51
C LEU A 215 3.26 -6.97 -5.72
N SER A 216 2.85 -7.60 -4.60
CA SER A 216 3.71 -8.42 -3.72
C SER A 216 4.92 -7.67 -3.14
N ASP A 217 4.83 -6.37 -3.04
CA ASP A 217 5.88 -5.42 -2.66
C ASP A 217 5.83 -4.97 -1.19
N SER A 218 5.13 -5.72 -0.33
CA SER A 218 5.17 -5.51 1.12
C SER A 218 6.57 -5.72 1.72
N GLY A 219 7.38 -6.57 1.10
CA GLY A 219 8.81 -6.70 1.28
C GLY A 219 9.59 -6.22 0.05
N ARG A 220 10.91 -6.10 0.17
CA ARG A 220 11.75 -5.72 -0.97
C ARG A 220 11.81 -6.85 -2.00
N ILE A 221 11.33 -6.57 -3.19
CA ILE A 221 11.42 -7.43 -4.38
C ILE A 221 12.14 -6.67 -5.50
N THR A 222 12.42 -7.33 -6.62
CA THR A 222 13.06 -6.69 -7.76
C THR A 222 12.05 -5.91 -8.61
N GLU A 223 12.52 -4.92 -9.37
CA GLU A 223 11.73 -4.18 -10.36
C GLU A 223 11.02 -5.11 -11.35
N ALA A 224 11.73 -6.13 -11.86
CA ALA A 224 11.15 -7.11 -12.77
C ALA A 224 10.00 -7.91 -12.13
N GLN A 225 10.10 -8.22 -10.83
CA GLN A 225 9.02 -8.90 -10.11
C GLN A 225 7.80 -7.99 -9.94
N VAL A 226 7.99 -6.68 -9.64
CA VAL A 226 6.88 -5.72 -9.59
C VAL A 226 6.13 -5.70 -10.92
N VAL A 227 6.85 -5.59 -12.04
CA VAL A 227 6.26 -5.59 -13.38
C VAL A 227 5.53 -6.91 -13.67
N GLN A 228 6.10 -8.04 -13.31
CA GLN A 228 5.47 -9.36 -13.49
C GLN A 228 4.16 -9.49 -12.71
N PHE A 229 4.12 -9.02 -11.45
CA PHE A 229 2.90 -9.00 -10.66
C PHE A 229 1.86 -8.04 -11.24
N ALA A 230 2.28 -6.86 -11.70
CA ALA A 230 1.39 -5.93 -12.39
C ALA A 230 0.81 -6.54 -13.67
N GLN A 231 1.62 -7.23 -14.47
CA GLN A 231 1.15 -7.97 -15.66
C GLN A 231 0.10 -9.02 -15.31
N THR A 232 0.20 -9.64 -14.15
CA THR A 232 -0.77 -10.64 -13.67
C THR A 232 -2.06 -9.99 -13.17
N TRP A 233 -1.98 -8.85 -12.48
CA TRP A 233 -3.07 -8.35 -11.65
C TRP A 233 -3.71 -7.03 -12.11
N PHE A 234 -3.07 -6.24 -12.98
CA PHE A 234 -3.70 -5.04 -13.53
C PHE A 234 -4.75 -5.44 -14.57
N LEU A 235 -5.89 -5.89 -14.10
CA LEU A 235 -7.02 -6.33 -14.91
C LEU A 235 -8.27 -5.51 -14.58
N ALA A 236 -9.21 -5.51 -15.50
CA ALA A 236 -10.48 -4.81 -15.35
C ALA A 236 -11.22 -5.22 -14.07
N GLN A 237 -11.76 -4.23 -13.37
CA GLN A 237 -12.52 -4.35 -12.13
C GLN A 237 -11.73 -4.92 -10.93
N HIS A 238 -10.39 -4.92 -11.00
CA HIS A 238 -9.57 -5.35 -9.89
C HIS A 238 -9.29 -4.20 -8.89
N ILE A 239 -9.30 -4.56 -7.60
CA ILE A 239 -8.63 -3.80 -6.56
C ILE A 239 -7.27 -4.48 -6.36
N VAL A 240 -6.20 -3.77 -6.65
CA VAL A 240 -4.82 -4.26 -6.55
C VAL A 240 -4.12 -3.55 -5.40
N ILE A 241 -3.46 -4.33 -4.53
CA ILE A 241 -2.66 -3.80 -3.44
C ILE A 241 -1.21 -3.63 -3.87
N GLY A 242 -0.62 -2.48 -3.55
CA GLY A 242 0.80 -2.20 -3.49
C GLY A 242 1.14 -1.60 -2.13
N HIS A 243 2.42 -1.30 -1.88
CA HIS A 243 2.88 -0.74 -0.61
C HIS A 243 3.85 0.43 -0.85
N ALA A 244 3.81 1.43 0.04
CA ALA A 244 4.73 2.55 0.01
C ALA A 244 5.92 2.32 0.97
N ASN A 245 6.57 1.14 0.86
CA ASN A 245 7.61 0.68 1.77
C ASN A 245 9.00 0.64 1.14
N PHE A 246 9.12 0.23 -0.12
CA PHE A 246 10.39 0.01 -0.81
C PHE A 246 10.40 0.64 -2.20
N ASP A 247 11.55 1.13 -2.60
CA ASP A 247 11.78 1.91 -3.82
C ASP A 247 11.65 1.18 -5.17
N PRO A 248 11.82 -0.16 -5.34
CA PRO A 248 11.78 -0.78 -6.66
C PRO A 248 10.53 -0.45 -7.48
N VAL A 249 9.36 -0.29 -6.84
CA VAL A 249 8.11 0.07 -7.54
C VAL A 249 8.21 1.44 -8.22
N THR A 250 8.94 2.38 -7.62
CA THR A 250 9.06 3.75 -8.15
C THR A 250 9.89 3.82 -9.44
N HIS A 251 10.79 2.87 -9.64
CA HIS A 251 11.66 2.79 -10.82
C HIS A 251 10.95 2.20 -12.04
N VAL A 252 9.78 1.61 -11.86
CA VAL A 252 9.01 0.97 -12.95
C VAL A 252 7.65 1.63 -13.21
N PHE A 253 7.39 2.79 -12.65
CA PHE A 253 6.11 3.50 -12.86
C PHE A 253 5.76 3.67 -14.34
N ASP A 254 6.72 3.99 -15.21
CA ASP A 254 6.46 4.14 -16.64
C ASP A 254 5.97 2.82 -17.27
N GLN A 255 6.54 1.69 -16.85
CA GLN A 255 6.11 0.37 -17.30
C GLN A 255 4.70 0.02 -16.78
N LEU A 256 4.40 0.38 -15.52
CA LEU A 256 3.07 0.19 -14.94
C LEU A 256 2.02 1.05 -15.67
N LEU A 257 2.34 2.32 -15.96
CA LEU A 257 1.46 3.20 -16.72
C LEU A 257 1.24 2.70 -18.14
N GLN A 258 2.30 2.21 -18.80
CA GLN A 258 2.18 1.64 -20.15
C GLN A 258 1.25 0.42 -20.15
N LEU A 259 1.38 -0.47 -19.17
CA LEU A 259 0.51 -1.64 -19.02
C LEU A 259 -0.97 -1.25 -18.82
N ILE A 260 -1.23 -0.21 -18.02
CA ILE A 260 -2.58 0.32 -17.81
C ILE A 260 -3.17 0.82 -19.14
N ARG A 261 -2.38 1.54 -19.95
CA ARG A 261 -2.79 2.04 -21.26
C ARG A 261 -3.02 0.92 -22.27
N ASP A 262 -2.08 -0.02 -22.38
CA ASP A 262 -2.16 -1.14 -23.32
C ASP A 262 -3.42 -1.99 -23.10
N ARG A 263 -3.88 -2.04 -21.83
CA ARG A 263 -5.10 -2.74 -21.42
C ARG A 263 -6.34 -1.85 -21.42
N ALA A 264 -6.20 -0.59 -21.85
CA ALA A 264 -7.27 0.41 -21.83
C ALA A 264 -7.97 0.52 -20.46
N LEU A 265 -7.21 0.36 -19.35
CA LEU A 265 -7.75 0.44 -18.00
C LEU A 265 -7.92 1.90 -17.58
N GLN A 266 -8.98 2.18 -16.84
CA GLN A 266 -9.26 3.48 -16.23
C GLN A 266 -8.92 3.43 -14.74
N PRO A 267 -7.84 4.12 -14.30
CA PRO A 267 -7.53 4.25 -12.89
C PRO A 267 -8.62 4.99 -12.13
N VAL A 268 -9.00 4.50 -10.95
CA VAL A 268 -10.04 5.09 -10.09
C VAL A 268 -9.62 5.05 -8.63
N THR A 269 -10.11 6.02 -7.84
CA THR A 269 -10.20 5.89 -6.38
C THR A 269 -11.46 5.10 -6.02
N LEU A 270 -11.59 4.65 -4.78
CA LEU A 270 -12.82 4.00 -4.33
C LEU A 270 -14.00 5.01 -4.31
N ASP A 271 -13.73 6.28 -4.00
CA ASP A 271 -14.74 7.35 -4.01
C ASP A 271 -15.22 7.75 -5.40
N ASP A 272 -14.50 7.40 -6.47
CA ASP A 272 -15.02 7.56 -7.84
C ASP A 272 -16.16 6.59 -8.12
N VAL A 273 -16.11 5.42 -7.50
CA VAL A 273 -16.99 4.29 -7.77
C VAL A 273 -18.15 4.21 -6.78
N PHE A 274 -17.87 4.52 -5.50
CA PHE A 274 -18.83 4.34 -4.42
C PHE A 274 -19.31 5.67 -3.84
N ARG A 275 -20.57 5.69 -3.39
CA ARG A 275 -21.12 6.76 -2.54
C ARG A 275 -20.82 6.42 -1.08
N ARG A 276 -20.21 7.35 -0.35
CA ARG A 276 -20.09 7.26 1.12
C ARG A 276 -21.44 7.39 1.81
#